data_633b7a0310d7e77271996931d0ac6f4c
#
_entry.id   633b7a0310d7e77271996931d0ac6f4c
#
_cell.length_a   1.000
_cell.length_b   1.000
_cell.length_c   1.000
_cell.angle_alpha   90.00
_cell.angle_beta   90.00
_cell.angle_gamma   90.00
#
_symmetry.space_group_name_H-M   'P 1'
#
loop_
_entity.id
_entity.type
_entity.pdbx_description
1 polymer ?
#
loop_
_entity_poly.entity_id
_entity_poly.type
_entity_poly.pdbx_seq_one_letter_code
_entity_poly.pdbx_strand_id
1 'polypeptide(L)'
;MNQRFRQFFVSALVVSVLSAGPEAAIAYPLDGYPSTGIGRLEYQRLIQIGEIPGTKRPSGELLPLSMVDIRLRDYPDMELPEIDPELTARIKRLLGPDADRYGIALIDWTDRDHPRYAEYHGHQKQNPGSVGKLMVVLAIFQTLADLYPDDIEARINVLRNTMITADIFSVYDHHTVPFWNPETRTVRRRPIQKGDTASLYTYLDWMMSPSSNSAAAMLEKNLVSMKHFGKRYPVSAEEDAAFFADTKKTELKEIFLDAITTPITRNGLDLDELRQGSFFTHQGKRQIPGTSSYATPRALASYVLKLEQGKLVDEWSSREIKRLMYITERRIRYGSSGVLRPSAVYFKSGSLYSCMPEEGFVCTKYHGNKRNFMNSVAIIETEAG
;
A
#
# COMPACT_ATOMS: atom_id res chain seq x y z
N MET A 1 -74.11 -15.83 -42.66
CA MET A 1 -73.03 -14.85 -42.96
C MET A 1 -71.95 -15.01 -41.93
N ASN A 2 -70.97 -15.92 -42.19
CA ASN A 2 -69.92 -16.30 -41.28
C ASN A 2 -68.57 -15.80 -41.81
N GLN A 3 -67.93 -14.86 -41.10
CA GLN A 3 -66.58 -14.49 -41.36
C GLN A 3 -65.70 -15.29 -40.42
N ARG A 4 -64.85 -16.17 -40.96
CA ARG A 4 -63.80 -16.93 -40.26
C ARG A 4 -62.57 -16.03 -40.11
N PHE A 5 -62.15 -15.71 -38.86
CA PHE A 5 -60.86 -15.16 -38.55
C PHE A 5 -59.79 -16.26 -38.65
N ARG A 6 -58.84 -16.06 -39.57
CA ARG A 6 -57.60 -16.85 -39.62
C ARG A 6 -56.61 -16.23 -38.67
N GLN A 7 -56.26 -16.94 -37.60
CA GLN A 7 -55.10 -16.62 -36.75
C GLN A 7 -53.84 -17.09 -37.47
N PHE A 8 -52.96 -16.10 -37.77
CA PHE A 8 -51.56 -16.40 -38.16
C PHE A 8 -50.73 -16.52 -36.91
N PHE A 9 -50.22 -17.72 -36.65
CA PHE A 9 -49.13 -17.94 -35.67
C PHE A 9 -47.81 -17.49 -36.32
N VAL A 10 -47.23 -16.42 -35.84
CA VAL A 10 -45.86 -16.04 -36.13
C VAL A 10 -45.01 -16.69 -35.06
N SER A 11 -44.30 -17.75 -35.37
CA SER A 11 -43.28 -18.34 -34.54
C SER A 11 -42.06 -17.46 -34.57
N ALA A 12 -41.88 -16.64 -33.52
CA ALA A 12 -40.64 -15.88 -33.31
C ALA A 12 -39.54 -16.86 -32.82
N LEU A 13 -38.62 -17.17 -33.72
CA LEU A 13 -37.41 -17.92 -33.39
C LEU A 13 -36.52 -16.96 -32.56
N VAL A 14 -36.52 -17.09 -31.24
CA VAL A 14 -35.57 -16.40 -30.38
C VAL A 14 -34.23 -17.09 -30.51
N VAL A 15 -33.37 -16.59 -31.39
CA VAL A 15 -31.95 -16.94 -31.43
C VAL A 15 -31.33 -16.23 -30.24
N SER A 16 -31.15 -16.95 -29.15
CA SER A 16 -30.30 -16.50 -28.04
C SER A 16 -28.86 -16.46 -28.53
N VAL A 17 -28.43 -15.29 -29.02
CA VAL A 17 -27.01 -15.00 -29.16
C VAL A 17 -26.49 -14.88 -27.73
N LEU A 18 -25.91 -15.97 -27.22
CA LEU A 18 -24.97 -15.90 -26.10
C LEU A 18 -23.82 -15.04 -26.59
N SER A 19 -23.90 -13.73 -26.35
CA SER A 19 -22.71 -12.88 -26.35
C SER A 19 -21.85 -13.43 -25.21
N ALA A 20 -20.82 -14.21 -25.56
CA ALA A 20 -19.68 -14.38 -24.69
C ALA A 20 -19.16 -12.95 -24.44
N GLY A 21 -19.53 -12.39 -23.29
CA GLY A 21 -18.86 -11.19 -22.80
C GLY A 21 -17.37 -11.47 -22.78
N PRO A 22 -16.50 -10.49 -22.91
CA PRO A 22 -15.07 -10.70 -22.82
C PRO A 22 -14.83 -11.51 -21.54
N GLU A 23 -14.25 -12.72 -21.70
CA GLU A 23 -13.83 -13.51 -20.56
C GLU A 23 -12.97 -12.57 -19.73
N ALA A 24 -13.46 -12.18 -18.56
CA ALA A 24 -12.74 -11.35 -17.62
C ALA A 24 -11.37 -11.99 -17.44
N ALA A 25 -10.31 -11.27 -17.82
CA ALA A 25 -8.95 -11.77 -17.73
C ALA A 25 -8.73 -12.26 -16.31
N ILE A 26 -8.64 -13.57 -16.16
CA ILE A 26 -8.57 -14.25 -14.88
C ILE A 26 -7.19 -13.97 -14.31
N ALA A 27 -7.01 -12.94 -13.51
CA ALA A 27 -5.71 -12.76 -12.91
C ALA A 27 -5.72 -11.76 -11.76
N TYR A 28 -5.97 -12.19 -10.58
CA TYR A 28 -5.57 -11.47 -9.36
C TYR A 28 -4.21 -11.89 -8.90
N PRO A 29 -3.30 -11.00 -9.08
CA PRO A 29 -2.56 -10.91 -10.35
C PRO A 29 -2.02 -12.30 -10.65
N LEU A 30 -2.45 -12.97 -11.73
CA LEU A 30 -1.99 -14.35 -12.05
C LEU A 30 -0.48 -14.43 -12.25
N ASP A 31 0.12 -13.31 -12.65
CA ASP A 31 1.57 -13.12 -12.77
C ASP A 31 2.24 -12.70 -11.45
N GLY A 32 1.46 -12.49 -10.37
CA GLY A 32 1.96 -11.95 -9.12
C GLY A 32 2.97 -12.84 -8.42
N TYR A 33 2.66 -14.13 -8.23
CA TYR A 33 3.59 -15.07 -7.60
C TYR A 33 4.86 -15.33 -8.42
N PRO A 34 4.78 -15.62 -9.72
CA PRO A 34 5.98 -15.72 -10.54
C PRO A 34 6.88 -14.50 -10.49
N SER A 35 6.30 -13.31 -10.47
CA SER A 35 7.05 -12.04 -10.47
C SER A 35 7.67 -11.70 -9.11
N THR A 36 6.99 -12.01 -8.01
CA THR A 36 7.36 -11.52 -6.66
C THR A 36 7.79 -12.59 -5.68
N GLY A 37 7.36 -13.84 -5.87
CA GLY A 37 7.53 -14.92 -4.88
C GLY A 37 6.59 -14.81 -3.67
N ILE A 38 5.61 -13.88 -3.67
CA ILE A 38 4.67 -13.69 -2.56
C ILE A 38 3.62 -14.81 -2.54
N GLY A 39 3.77 -15.77 -1.64
CA GLY A 39 3.01 -17.02 -1.63
C GLY A 39 1.48 -16.87 -1.54
N ARG A 40 0.96 -15.83 -0.86
CA ARG A 40 -0.49 -15.60 -0.84
C ARG A 40 -1.09 -15.25 -2.20
N LEU A 41 -0.29 -14.72 -3.12
CA LEU A 41 -0.74 -14.44 -4.50
C LEU A 41 -0.98 -15.74 -5.27
N GLU A 42 -0.14 -16.75 -5.02
CA GLU A 42 -0.38 -18.09 -5.57
C GLU A 42 -1.69 -18.71 -5.04
N TYR A 43 -1.90 -18.62 -3.72
CA TYR A 43 -3.15 -19.08 -3.10
C TYR A 43 -4.38 -18.44 -3.75
N GLN A 44 -4.35 -17.13 -3.95
CA GLN A 44 -5.47 -16.41 -4.57
C GLN A 44 -5.62 -16.76 -6.07
N ARG A 45 -4.50 -16.97 -6.77
CA ARG A 45 -4.52 -17.46 -8.16
C ARG A 45 -5.24 -18.80 -8.26
N LEU A 46 -4.91 -19.75 -7.40
CA LEU A 46 -5.54 -21.08 -7.38
C LEU A 46 -7.05 -21.01 -7.10
N ILE A 47 -7.49 -20.09 -6.23
CA ILE A 47 -8.92 -19.80 -6.02
C ILE A 47 -9.55 -19.26 -7.31
N GLN A 48 -8.89 -18.31 -7.95
CA GLN A 48 -9.43 -17.62 -9.12
C GLN A 48 -9.65 -18.55 -10.30
N ILE A 49 -8.73 -19.49 -10.53
CA ILE A 49 -8.84 -20.52 -11.59
C ILE A 49 -9.67 -21.74 -11.17
N GLY A 50 -10.15 -21.81 -9.92
CA GLY A 50 -11.03 -22.87 -9.42
C GLY A 50 -10.32 -24.15 -8.96
N GLU A 51 -8.99 -24.13 -8.80
CA GLU A 51 -8.24 -25.29 -8.30
C GLU A 51 -8.39 -25.54 -6.79
N ILE A 52 -8.71 -24.49 -6.04
CA ILE A 52 -9.06 -24.59 -4.62
C ILE A 52 -10.30 -23.75 -4.31
N PRO A 53 -11.12 -24.15 -3.32
CA PRO A 53 -12.31 -23.41 -2.95
C PRO A 53 -11.95 -22.06 -2.33
N GLY A 54 -12.75 -21.03 -2.61
CA GLY A 54 -12.58 -19.69 -2.02
C GLY A 54 -13.37 -18.62 -2.74
N THR A 55 -13.29 -17.38 -2.23
CA THR A 55 -13.98 -16.24 -2.82
C THR A 55 -13.17 -15.64 -3.96
N LYS A 56 -13.75 -15.65 -5.16
CA LYS A 56 -13.18 -14.98 -6.34
C LYS A 56 -13.19 -13.46 -6.13
N ARG A 57 -12.21 -12.81 -6.74
CA ARG A 57 -12.05 -11.36 -6.66
C ARG A 57 -12.84 -10.64 -7.75
N PRO A 58 -13.28 -9.39 -7.51
CA PRO A 58 -13.93 -8.56 -8.54
C PRO A 58 -12.94 -8.13 -9.63
N SER A 59 -13.46 -7.70 -10.79
CA SER A 59 -12.64 -7.35 -11.97
C SER A 59 -11.55 -6.32 -11.68
N GLY A 60 -11.85 -5.27 -10.91
CA GLY A 60 -10.86 -4.27 -10.52
C GLY A 60 -9.70 -4.80 -9.65
N GLU A 61 -9.81 -6.02 -9.14
CA GLU A 61 -8.73 -6.72 -8.43
C GLU A 61 -8.00 -7.75 -9.30
N LEU A 62 -8.33 -7.87 -10.59
CA LEU A 62 -7.79 -8.89 -11.49
C LEU A 62 -6.73 -8.35 -12.47
N LEU A 63 -6.35 -7.07 -12.36
CA LEU A 63 -5.31 -6.51 -13.21
C LEU A 63 -3.97 -7.23 -12.97
N PRO A 64 -3.31 -7.78 -14.00
CA PRO A 64 -1.98 -8.35 -13.87
C PRO A 64 -0.97 -7.32 -13.35
N LEU A 65 0.01 -7.73 -12.53
CA LEU A 65 1.05 -6.79 -12.06
C LEU A 65 1.85 -6.18 -13.21
N SER A 66 2.04 -6.93 -14.29
CA SER A 66 2.66 -6.44 -15.52
C SER A 66 1.90 -5.27 -16.18
N MET A 67 0.58 -5.15 -15.92
CA MET A 67 -0.29 -4.08 -16.42
C MET A 67 -0.40 -2.89 -15.47
N VAL A 68 0.09 -3.04 -14.22
CA VAL A 68 0.16 -1.91 -13.29
C VAL A 68 1.27 -0.98 -13.74
N ASP A 69 0.90 0.22 -14.14
CA ASP A 69 1.84 1.21 -14.65
C ASP A 69 1.54 2.62 -14.12
N ILE A 70 2.53 3.48 -14.19
CA ILE A 70 2.44 4.91 -13.84
C ILE A 70 1.75 5.66 -14.98
N ARG A 71 0.91 6.64 -14.65
CA ARG A 71 0.01 7.29 -15.63
C ARG A 71 0.43 8.68 -16.06
N LEU A 72 1.37 9.30 -15.36
CA LEU A 72 1.81 10.68 -15.62
C LEU A 72 3.28 10.75 -16.06
N ARG A 73 3.80 9.70 -16.69
CA ARG A 73 5.18 9.67 -17.24
C ARG A 73 5.42 10.80 -18.24
N ASP A 74 4.43 11.06 -19.09
CA ASP A 74 4.51 12.09 -20.14
C ASP A 74 4.25 13.51 -19.61
N TYR A 75 3.95 13.63 -18.31
CA TYR A 75 3.69 14.89 -17.60
C TYR A 75 4.68 15.11 -16.45
N PRO A 76 6.01 15.05 -16.74
CA PRO A 76 7.03 15.08 -15.67
C PRO A 76 7.03 16.39 -14.87
N ASP A 77 6.64 17.50 -15.48
CA ASP A 77 6.66 18.82 -14.84
C ASP A 77 5.31 19.25 -14.26
N MET A 78 4.32 18.34 -14.26
CA MET A 78 3.05 18.60 -13.59
C MET A 78 3.29 18.78 -12.08
N GLU A 79 2.85 19.90 -11.57
CA GLU A 79 2.78 20.20 -10.13
C GLU A 79 1.34 20.02 -9.62
N LEU A 80 1.14 20.11 -8.31
CA LEU A 80 -0.22 20.17 -7.77
C LEU A 80 -0.91 21.41 -8.34
N PRO A 81 -2.06 21.23 -9.03
CA PRO A 81 -2.78 22.37 -9.58
C PRO A 81 -3.22 23.35 -8.51
N GLU A 82 -3.64 24.55 -8.92
CA GLU A 82 -4.34 25.48 -8.03
C GLU A 82 -5.61 24.83 -7.46
N ILE A 83 -5.96 25.22 -6.24
CA ILE A 83 -7.13 24.67 -5.56
C ILE A 83 -8.40 25.08 -6.33
N ASP A 84 -9.12 24.10 -6.82
CA ASP A 84 -10.43 24.26 -7.42
C ASP A 84 -11.49 24.49 -6.32
N PRO A 85 -12.04 25.73 -6.22
CA PRO A 85 -12.97 26.07 -5.15
C PRO A 85 -14.32 25.33 -5.29
N GLU A 86 -14.77 25.04 -6.51
CA GLU A 86 -16.02 24.34 -6.76
C GLU A 86 -15.92 22.86 -6.35
N LEU A 87 -14.84 22.18 -6.76
CA LEU A 87 -14.58 20.79 -6.38
C LEU A 87 -14.41 20.67 -4.85
N THR A 88 -13.68 21.59 -4.25
CA THR A 88 -13.50 21.67 -2.79
C THR A 88 -14.84 21.86 -2.06
N ALA A 89 -15.67 22.77 -2.53
CA ALA A 89 -17.00 23.00 -1.96
C ALA A 89 -17.92 21.78 -2.12
N ARG A 90 -17.81 21.05 -3.25
CA ARG A 90 -18.54 19.80 -3.47
C ARG A 90 -18.14 18.74 -2.45
N ILE A 91 -16.84 18.56 -2.20
CA ILE A 91 -16.34 17.61 -1.19
C ILE A 91 -16.84 17.98 0.20
N LYS A 92 -16.76 19.26 0.58
CA LYS A 92 -17.27 19.72 1.88
C LYS A 92 -18.76 19.43 2.04
N ARG A 93 -19.56 19.65 1.02
CA ARG A 93 -21.00 19.30 1.07
C ARG A 93 -21.26 17.81 1.27
N LEU A 94 -20.46 16.96 0.62
CA LEU A 94 -20.55 15.49 0.80
C LEU A 94 -20.20 15.03 2.22
N LEU A 95 -19.26 15.71 2.88
CA LEU A 95 -18.90 15.43 4.26
C LEU A 95 -19.92 15.98 5.28
N GLY A 96 -20.70 16.95 4.87
CA GLY A 96 -21.76 17.55 5.70
C GLY A 96 -21.19 18.21 6.98
N PRO A 97 -21.88 18.06 8.13
CA PRO A 97 -21.49 18.69 9.39
C PRO A 97 -20.17 18.19 9.97
N ASP A 98 -19.68 17.05 9.50
CA ASP A 98 -18.39 16.48 9.95
C ASP A 98 -17.19 17.01 9.15
N ALA A 99 -17.37 17.90 8.15
CA ALA A 99 -16.31 18.38 7.28
C ALA A 99 -15.06 18.87 8.03
N ASP A 100 -15.24 19.61 9.11
CA ASP A 100 -14.14 20.17 9.89
C ASP A 100 -13.25 19.12 10.61
N ARG A 101 -13.69 17.85 10.63
CA ARG A 101 -12.93 16.73 11.18
C ARG A 101 -11.99 16.08 10.16
N TYR A 102 -12.04 16.52 8.90
CA TYR A 102 -11.28 15.93 7.80
C TYR A 102 -10.21 16.87 7.27
N GLY A 103 -9.03 16.32 7.00
CA GLY A 103 -8.06 16.89 6.09
C GLY A 103 -8.08 16.09 4.80
N ILE A 104 -8.24 16.75 3.66
CA ILE A 104 -8.39 16.10 2.34
C ILE A 104 -7.54 16.83 1.31
N ALA A 105 -6.91 16.04 0.45
CA ALA A 105 -6.34 16.45 -0.82
C ALA A 105 -6.78 15.42 -1.88
N LEU A 106 -7.32 15.89 -3.00
CA LEU A 106 -7.81 15.06 -4.10
C LEU A 106 -7.35 15.66 -5.42
N ILE A 107 -6.68 14.85 -6.22
CA ILE A 107 -6.31 15.20 -7.59
C ILE A 107 -7.19 14.38 -8.52
N ASP A 108 -7.87 15.03 -9.45
CA ASP A 108 -8.58 14.44 -10.56
C ASP A 108 -7.77 14.74 -11.83
N TRP A 109 -7.13 13.71 -12.38
CA TRP A 109 -6.37 13.76 -13.63
C TRP A 109 -7.00 12.89 -14.73
N THR A 110 -8.31 12.70 -14.68
CA THR A 110 -9.04 12.06 -15.76
C THR A 110 -8.79 12.78 -17.08
N ASP A 111 -8.78 14.11 -17.05
CA ASP A 111 -8.20 14.97 -18.10
C ASP A 111 -6.81 15.41 -17.62
N ARG A 112 -5.77 14.85 -18.23
CA ARG A 112 -4.37 15.08 -17.82
C ARG A 112 -3.83 16.44 -18.26
N ASP A 113 -4.44 17.05 -19.27
CA ASP A 113 -4.08 18.37 -19.75
C ASP A 113 -4.74 19.47 -18.89
N HIS A 114 -5.84 19.15 -18.20
CA HIS A 114 -6.57 20.04 -17.32
C HIS A 114 -6.88 19.37 -15.96
N PRO A 115 -5.87 18.96 -15.19
CA PRO A 115 -6.10 18.29 -13.91
C PRO A 115 -6.75 19.24 -12.91
N ARG A 116 -7.65 18.70 -12.08
CA ARG A 116 -8.33 19.46 -11.03
C ARG A 116 -7.80 19.04 -9.65
N TYR A 117 -7.67 19.98 -8.75
CA TYR A 117 -7.20 19.73 -7.40
C TYR A 117 -8.13 20.33 -6.36
N ALA A 118 -8.59 19.52 -5.42
CA ALA A 118 -9.35 19.98 -4.26
C ALA A 118 -8.53 19.77 -2.99
N GLU A 119 -8.57 20.76 -2.12
CA GLU A 119 -7.89 20.69 -0.83
C GLU A 119 -8.75 21.30 0.28
N TYR A 120 -8.80 20.61 1.42
CA TYR A 120 -9.41 21.12 2.62
C TYR A 120 -8.57 20.69 3.82
N HIS A 121 -8.13 21.65 4.65
CA HIS A 121 -7.16 21.43 5.72
C HIS A 121 -5.88 20.70 5.25
N GLY A 122 -5.42 21.00 4.03
CA GLY A 122 -4.32 20.29 3.36
C GLY A 122 -3.00 20.29 4.11
N HIS A 123 -2.71 21.31 4.89
CA HIS A 123 -1.49 21.43 5.70
C HIS A 123 -1.66 20.94 7.16
N GLN A 124 -2.81 20.36 7.50
CA GLN A 124 -3.04 19.86 8.85
C GLN A 124 -2.17 18.63 9.14
N LYS A 125 -1.17 18.80 9.97
CA LYS A 125 -0.29 17.72 10.42
C LYS A 125 -1.02 16.76 11.34
N GLN A 126 -0.95 15.49 11.01
CA GLN A 126 -1.52 14.42 11.81
C GLN A 126 -0.60 13.21 11.81
N ASN A 127 -0.62 12.39 12.88
CA ASN A 127 0.09 11.12 12.85
C ASN A 127 -0.51 10.21 11.76
N PRO A 128 0.26 9.76 10.77
CA PRO A 128 -0.26 9.03 9.62
C PRO A 128 -0.70 7.60 9.97
N GLY A 129 -0.33 7.11 11.16
CA GLY A 129 -0.50 5.69 11.47
C GLY A 129 0.19 4.83 10.42
N SER A 130 -0.48 3.78 9.96
CA SER A 130 0.10 2.89 8.94
C SER A 130 0.21 3.46 7.52
N VAL A 131 -0.28 4.69 7.24
CA VAL A 131 0.05 5.38 5.98
C VAL A 131 1.55 5.71 5.94
N GLY A 132 2.18 5.92 7.11
CA GLY A 132 3.62 6.09 7.24
C GLY A 132 4.48 4.96 6.66
N LYS A 133 3.90 3.79 6.41
CA LYS A 133 4.57 2.66 5.76
C LYS A 133 4.93 2.93 4.29
N LEU A 134 4.27 3.90 3.65
CA LEU A 134 4.67 4.38 2.32
C LEU A 134 6.07 5.01 2.35
N MET A 135 6.44 5.66 3.44
CA MET A 135 7.80 6.22 3.60
C MET A 135 8.85 5.12 3.84
N VAL A 136 8.47 4.02 4.53
CA VAL A 136 9.36 2.85 4.66
C VAL A 136 9.60 2.19 3.30
N VAL A 137 8.54 2.03 2.49
CA VAL A 137 8.66 1.51 1.12
C VAL A 137 9.58 2.41 0.29
N LEU A 138 9.35 3.73 0.29
CA LEU A 138 10.20 4.70 -0.41
C LEU A 138 11.66 4.55 0.00
N ALA A 139 11.93 4.44 1.31
CA ALA A 139 13.29 4.32 1.84
C ALA A 139 13.99 3.01 1.41
N ILE A 140 13.27 1.90 1.39
CA ILE A 140 13.81 0.61 0.90
C ILE A 140 14.16 0.72 -0.59
N PHE A 141 13.25 1.24 -1.43
CA PHE A 141 13.54 1.37 -2.87
C PHE A 141 14.63 2.39 -3.16
N GLN A 142 14.71 3.49 -2.40
CA GLN A 142 15.82 4.43 -2.52
C GLN A 142 17.15 3.77 -2.16
N THR A 143 17.19 3.00 -1.08
CA THR A 143 18.43 2.31 -0.68
C THR A 143 18.84 1.25 -1.71
N LEU A 144 17.88 0.51 -2.28
CA LEU A 144 18.17 -0.43 -3.37
C LEU A 144 18.72 0.27 -4.61
N ALA A 145 18.17 1.45 -4.96
CA ALA A 145 18.67 2.25 -6.07
C ALA A 145 20.08 2.80 -5.80
N ASP A 146 20.37 3.19 -4.57
CA ASP A 146 21.71 3.66 -4.17
C ASP A 146 22.76 2.53 -4.22
N LEU A 147 22.37 1.31 -3.86
CA LEU A 147 23.25 0.14 -3.92
C LEU A 147 23.45 -0.40 -5.33
N TYR A 148 22.41 -0.35 -6.15
CA TYR A 148 22.35 -0.91 -7.51
C TYR A 148 21.69 0.09 -8.48
N PRO A 149 22.35 1.23 -8.80
CA PRO A 149 21.71 2.32 -9.55
C PRO A 149 21.23 1.90 -10.94
N ASP A 150 22.04 1.12 -11.67
CA ASP A 150 21.76 0.73 -13.05
C ASP A 150 21.42 -0.76 -13.20
N ASP A 151 21.24 -1.48 -12.08
CA ASP A 151 21.02 -2.94 -12.08
C ASP A 151 19.68 -3.29 -11.41
N ILE A 152 18.63 -3.24 -12.23
CA ILE A 152 17.27 -3.60 -11.81
C ILE A 152 17.19 -5.08 -11.40
N GLU A 153 17.90 -5.97 -12.08
CA GLU A 153 17.90 -7.39 -11.76
C GLU A 153 18.53 -7.66 -10.40
N ALA A 154 19.59 -6.95 -10.03
CA ALA A 154 20.16 -7.03 -8.68
C ALA A 154 19.16 -6.55 -7.62
N ARG A 155 18.40 -5.46 -7.88
CA ARG A 155 17.34 -4.99 -6.96
C ARG A 155 16.23 -6.04 -6.80
N ILE A 156 15.77 -6.65 -7.91
CA ILE A 156 14.79 -7.75 -7.89
C ILE A 156 15.34 -8.95 -7.12
N ASN A 157 16.60 -9.30 -7.35
CA ASN A 157 17.25 -10.41 -6.64
C ASN A 157 17.27 -10.17 -5.12
N VAL A 158 17.63 -8.97 -4.67
CA VAL A 158 17.59 -8.62 -3.23
C VAL A 158 16.17 -8.74 -2.68
N LEU A 159 15.17 -8.21 -3.37
CA LEU A 159 13.76 -8.30 -2.93
C LEU A 159 13.28 -9.74 -2.79
N ARG A 160 13.60 -10.60 -3.74
CA ARG A 160 13.08 -11.97 -3.81
C ARG A 160 13.83 -12.98 -2.98
N ASN A 161 15.15 -12.82 -2.87
CA ASN A 161 16.04 -13.86 -2.35
C ASN A 161 16.67 -13.50 -0.99
N THR A 162 16.60 -12.25 -0.53
CA THR A 162 17.01 -11.91 0.82
C THR A 162 15.97 -12.40 1.82
N MET A 163 16.35 -13.33 2.65
CA MET A 163 15.49 -13.90 3.69
C MET A 163 15.61 -13.10 4.98
N ILE A 164 14.49 -12.60 5.48
CA ILE A 164 14.39 -11.88 6.75
C ILE A 164 13.81 -12.84 7.79
N THR A 165 14.52 -13.01 8.91
CA THR A 165 14.05 -13.77 10.06
C THR A 165 13.59 -12.81 11.16
N ALA A 166 12.34 -12.94 11.59
CA ALA A 166 11.76 -12.12 12.64
C ALA A 166 12.50 -12.30 13.98
N ASP A 167 12.82 -11.19 14.60
CA ASP A 167 13.51 -11.15 15.89
C ASP A 167 12.77 -10.28 16.92
N ILE A 168 13.51 -9.73 17.91
CA ILE A 168 12.94 -8.88 18.96
C ILE A 168 12.24 -7.63 18.42
N PHE A 169 12.64 -7.07 17.26
CA PHE A 169 12.01 -5.90 16.65
C PHE A 169 10.57 -6.17 16.25
N SER A 170 10.21 -7.41 15.93
CA SER A 170 8.88 -7.81 15.48
C SER A 170 7.84 -7.97 16.60
N VAL A 171 8.26 -7.96 17.87
CA VAL A 171 7.43 -8.41 19.00
C VAL A 171 6.33 -7.40 19.34
N TYR A 172 5.14 -7.92 19.73
CA TYR A 172 3.92 -7.22 20.11
C TYR A 172 3.19 -6.51 18.96
N ASP A 173 2.80 -7.29 17.96
CA ASP A 173 1.84 -6.87 16.94
C ASP A 173 0.62 -7.83 16.94
N HIS A 174 -0.56 -7.26 16.75
CA HIS A 174 -1.83 -8.01 16.66
C HIS A 174 -2.27 -8.27 15.21
N HIS A 175 -1.57 -7.69 14.22
CA HIS A 175 -1.89 -7.90 12.81
C HIS A 175 -1.51 -9.31 12.39
N THR A 176 -2.45 -10.02 11.79
CA THR A 176 -2.19 -11.35 11.22
C THR A 176 -1.74 -11.22 9.76
N VAL A 177 -0.73 -12.00 9.40
CA VAL A 177 -0.20 -12.09 8.03
C VAL A 177 -0.45 -13.48 7.45
N PRO A 178 -0.59 -13.61 6.12
CA PRO A 178 -0.81 -14.90 5.47
C PRO A 178 0.51 -15.68 5.31
N PHE A 179 0.58 -16.84 5.93
CA PHE A 179 1.63 -17.84 5.71
C PHE A 179 1.13 -18.87 4.72
N TRP A 180 1.72 -18.92 3.55
CA TRP A 180 1.44 -19.88 2.50
C TRP A 180 2.22 -21.17 2.69
N ASN A 181 1.53 -22.32 2.59
CA ASN A 181 2.17 -23.62 2.52
C ASN A 181 1.91 -24.22 1.12
N PRO A 182 2.94 -24.38 0.27
CA PRO A 182 2.77 -24.88 -1.08
C PRO A 182 2.41 -26.37 -1.12
N GLU A 183 2.84 -27.18 -0.14
CA GLU A 183 2.56 -28.62 -0.08
C GLU A 183 1.09 -28.90 0.18
N THR A 184 0.52 -28.20 1.18
CA THR A 184 -0.90 -28.34 1.54
C THR A 184 -1.81 -27.39 0.78
N ARG A 185 -1.27 -26.48 -0.02
CA ARG A 185 -2.01 -25.42 -0.75
C ARG A 185 -2.93 -24.61 0.17
N THR A 186 -2.47 -24.28 1.37
CA THR A 186 -3.25 -23.58 2.38
C THR A 186 -2.58 -22.28 2.83
N VAL A 187 -3.39 -21.32 3.26
CA VAL A 187 -2.92 -20.11 3.93
C VAL A 187 -3.37 -20.11 5.38
N ARG A 188 -2.42 -20.06 6.30
CA ARG A 188 -2.66 -19.85 7.71
C ARG A 188 -2.41 -18.38 8.06
N ARG A 189 -3.38 -17.73 8.70
CA ARG A 189 -3.22 -16.35 9.17
C ARG A 189 -2.96 -16.31 10.66
N ARG A 190 -1.85 -15.68 11.03
CA ARG A 190 -1.46 -15.43 12.42
C ARG A 190 -0.51 -14.22 12.49
N PRO A 191 -0.29 -13.63 13.68
CA PRO A 191 0.79 -12.66 13.87
C PRO A 191 2.17 -13.27 13.56
N ILE A 192 3.11 -12.42 13.13
CA ILE A 192 4.51 -12.78 12.97
C ILE A 192 5.07 -13.11 14.36
N GLN A 193 5.79 -14.21 14.46
CA GLN A 193 6.48 -14.68 15.66
C GLN A 193 8.00 -14.64 15.44
N LYS A 194 8.75 -14.50 16.52
CA LYS A 194 10.22 -14.62 16.48
C LYS A 194 10.63 -15.95 15.86
N GLY A 195 11.54 -15.90 14.88
CA GLY A 195 11.98 -17.05 14.10
C GLY A 195 11.24 -17.26 12.78
N ASP A 196 10.12 -16.55 12.54
CA ASP A 196 9.45 -16.62 11.23
C ASP A 196 10.32 -15.98 10.15
N THR A 197 10.48 -16.72 9.05
CA THR A 197 11.34 -16.32 7.94
C THR A 197 10.57 -16.21 6.64
N ALA A 198 10.81 -15.12 5.90
CA ALA A 198 10.26 -14.89 4.56
C ALA A 198 11.17 -13.94 3.77
N SER A 199 10.94 -13.86 2.44
CA SER A 199 11.68 -12.91 1.60
C SER A 199 11.38 -11.45 1.97
N LEU A 200 12.31 -10.56 1.66
CA LEU A 200 12.15 -9.11 1.84
C LEU A 200 10.88 -8.63 1.11
N TYR A 201 10.60 -9.17 -0.09
CA TYR A 201 9.37 -8.85 -0.83
C TYR A 201 8.10 -9.30 -0.09
N THR A 202 8.11 -10.47 0.52
CA THR A 202 6.99 -10.95 1.35
C THR A 202 6.81 -10.07 2.60
N TYR A 203 7.89 -9.60 3.22
CA TYR A 203 7.80 -8.63 4.32
C TYR A 203 7.23 -7.28 3.88
N LEU A 204 7.59 -6.79 2.68
CA LEU A 204 6.97 -5.59 2.10
C LEU A 204 5.46 -5.79 1.89
N ASP A 205 5.06 -6.93 1.37
CA ASP A 205 3.66 -7.29 1.24
C ASP A 205 2.95 -7.37 2.59
N TRP A 206 3.52 -8.05 3.58
CA TRP A 206 2.95 -8.13 4.93
C TRP A 206 2.84 -6.75 5.61
N MET A 207 3.76 -5.85 5.34
CA MET A 207 3.69 -4.48 5.81
C MET A 207 2.58 -3.69 5.11
N MET A 208 2.43 -3.82 3.81
CA MET A 208 1.52 -3.01 3.02
C MET A 208 0.08 -3.55 3.04
N SER A 209 -0.11 -4.83 2.79
CA SER A 209 -1.41 -5.47 2.59
C SER A 209 -2.18 -5.70 3.90
N PRO A 210 -1.78 -6.60 4.83
CA PRO A 210 -2.44 -6.72 6.13
C PRO A 210 -2.06 -5.60 7.10
N SER A 211 -1.09 -4.76 6.72
CA SER A 211 -0.61 -3.63 7.52
C SER A 211 0.11 -4.02 8.81
N SER A 212 0.87 -5.15 8.81
CA SER A 212 1.61 -5.62 9.97
C SER A 212 2.67 -4.60 10.44
N ASN A 213 2.65 -4.31 11.74
CA ASN A 213 3.66 -3.49 12.38
C ASN A 213 4.96 -4.27 12.63
N SER A 214 4.83 -5.58 12.88
CA SER A 214 5.99 -6.49 12.98
C SER A 214 6.78 -6.50 11.67
N ALA A 215 6.09 -6.64 10.53
CA ALA A 215 6.74 -6.60 9.22
C ALA A 215 7.41 -5.24 8.97
N ALA A 216 6.71 -4.14 9.31
CA ALA A 216 7.29 -2.80 9.19
C ALA A 216 8.57 -2.64 10.02
N ALA A 217 8.55 -3.07 11.29
CA ALA A 217 9.73 -2.97 12.16
C ALA A 217 10.91 -3.83 11.68
N MET A 218 10.65 -5.01 11.11
CA MET A 218 11.71 -5.83 10.51
C MET A 218 12.28 -5.17 9.26
N LEU A 219 11.45 -4.52 8.43
CA LEU A 219 11.93 -3.76 7.27
C LEU A 219 12.73 -2.51 7.69
N GLU A 220 12.28 -1.79 8.72
CA GLU A 220 13.02 -0.65 9.29
C GLU A 220 14.38 -1.11 9.85
N LYS A 221 14.46 -2.28 10.54
CA LYS A 221 15.71 -2.89 10.95
C LYS A 221 16.62 -3.20 9.77
N ASN A 222 16.08 -3.90 8.75
CA ASN A 222 16.84 -4.24 7.55
C ASN A 222 17.31 -3.01 6.77
N LEU A 223 16.54 -1.91 6.78
CA LEU A 223 16.94 -0.64 6.18
C LEU A 223 18.20 -0.08 6.88
N VAL A 224 18.28 -0.18 8.22
CA VAL A 224 19.47 0.20 8.99
C VAL A 224 20.67 -0.70 8.60
N SER A 225 20.46 -2.01 8.48
CA SER A 225 21.49 -2.96 8.04
C SER A 225 21.96 -2.65 6.60
N MET A 226 21.05 -2.39 5.66
CA MET A 226 21.39 -2.00 4.29
C MET A 226 22.25 -0.72 4.25
N LYS A 227 21.91 0.28 5.05
CA LYS A 227 22.68 1.54 5.13
C LYS A 227 24.07 1.33 5.71
N HIS A 228 24.21 0.46 6.71
CA HIS A 228 25.50 0.18 7.34
C HIS A 228 26.40 -0.71 6.48
N PHE A 229 25.88 -1.85 6.00
CA PHE A 229 26.67 -2.85 5.28
C PHE A 229 26.85 -2.53 3.79
N GLY A 230 26.01 -1.67 3.23
CA GLY A 230 26.08 -1.31 1.80
C GLY A 230 25.96 -2.55 0.90
N LYS A 231 26.87 -2.68 -0.08
CA LYS A 231 26.88 -3.80 -1.03
C LYS A 231 27.20 -5.18 -0.41
N ARG A 232 27.64 -5.22 0.86
CA ARG A 232 27.80 -6.50 1.58
C ARG A 232 26.46 -7.06 2.09
N TYR A 233 25.41 -6.25 2.15
CA TYR A 233 24.08 -6.71 2.52
C TYR A 233 23.50 -7.66 1.45
N PRO A 234 22.85 -8.80 1.82
CA PRO A 234 22.66 -9.30 3.18
C PRO A 234 23.92 -9.92 3.78
N VAL A 235 24.10 -9.76 5.10
CA VAL A 235 25.17 -10.38 5.87
C VAL A 235 24.66 -11.57 6.68
N SER A 236 25.53 -12.31 7.36
CA SER A 236 25.10 -13.42 8.23
C SER A 236 24.27 -12.91 9.41
N ALA A 237 23.43 -13.78 9.98
CA ALA A 237 22.61 -13.44 11.15
C ALA A 237 23.49 -13.03 12.36
N GLU A 238 24.65 -13.65 12.51
CA GLU A 238 25.63 -13.36 13.56
C GLU A 238 26.25 -11.98 13.38
N GLU A 239 26.64 -11.62 12.14
CA GLU A 239 27.21 -10.30 11.81
C GLU A 239 26.18 -9.20 12.02
N ASP A 240 24.94 -9.41 11.55
CA ASP A 240 23.83 -8.47 11.76
C ASP A 240 23.54 -8.28 13.26
N ALA A 241 23.46 -9.37 14.03
CA ALA A 241 23.21 -9.32 15.46
C ALA A 241 24.33 -8.59 16.22
N ALA A 242 25.60 -8.86 15.88
CA ALA A 242 26.76 -8.20 16.47
C ALA A 242 26.71 -6.67 16.20
N PHE A 243 26.40 -6.26 14.96
CA PHE A 243 26.25 -4.83 14.63
C PHE A 243 25.23 -4.14 15.55
N PHE A 244 24.03 -4.70 15.73
CA PHE A 244 23.02 -4.11 16.61
C PHE A 244 23.36 -4.19 18.10
N ALA A 245 24.13 -5.16 18.53
CA ALA A 245 24.55 -5.31 19.92
C ALA A 245 25.70 -4.34 20.30
N ASP A 246 26.64 -4.15 19.40
CA ASP A 246 27.88 -3.40 19.66
C ASP A 246 27.74 -1.90 19.33
N THR A 247 26.76 -1.52 18.48
CA THR A 247 26.55 -0.13 18.09
C THR A 247 25.71 0.62 19.12
N LYS A 248 26.14 1.83 19.48
CA LYS A 248 25.41 2.68 20.43
C LYS A 248 24.02 3.05 19.88
N LYS A 249 23.03 3.09 20.77
CA LYS A 249 21.65 3.45 20.37
C LYS A 249 21.54 4.84 19.73
N THR A 250 22.40 5.78 20.07
CA THR A 250 22.47 7.11 19.46
C THR A 250 22.89 7.02 17.99
N GLU A 251 23.89 6.23 17.70
CA GLU A 251 24.38 5.97 16.34
C GLU A 251 23.36 5.19 15.50
N LEU A 252 22.77 4.11 16.05
CA LEU A 252 21.68 3.39 15.38
C LEU A 252 20.51 4.31 15.05
N LYS A 253 20.19 5.27 15.95
CA LYS A 253 19.15 6.28 15.72
C LYS A 253 19.52 7.21 14.55
N GLU A 254 20.75 7.66 14.48
CA GLU A 254 21.23 8.53 13.39
C GLU A 254 21.15 7.80 12.05
N ILE A 255 21.66 6.55 11.98
CA ILE A 255 21.55 5.72 10.78
C ILE A 255 20.08 5.52 10.37
N PHE A 256 19.22 5.19 11.33
CA PHE A 256 17.79 5.00 11.07
C PHE A 256 17.12 6.27 10.55
N LEU A 257 17.34 7.41 11.22
CA LEU A 257 16.71 8.68 10.81
C LEU A 257 17.23 9.12 9.44
N ASP A 258 18.52 9.02 9.15
CA ASP A 258 19.05 9.29 7.82
C ASP A 258 18.41 8.36 6.78
N ALA A 259 18.38 7.07 7.04
CA ALA A 259 17.85 6.08 6.12
C ALA A 259 16.37 6.33 5.74
N ILE A 260 15.55 6.87 6.68
CA ILE A 260 14.12 7.04 6.45
C ILE A 260 13.72 8.47 6.05
N THR A 261 14.50 9.49 6.40
CA THR A 261 14.16 10.89 6.10
C THR A 261 14.85 11.44 4.86
N THR A 262 16.11 11.07 4.61
CA THR A 262 16.85 11.47 3.40
C THR A 262 16.11 11.11 2.10
N PRO A 263 15.49 9.93 1.94
CA PRO A 263 14.68 9.61 0.76
C PRO A 263 13.51 10.58 0.53
N ILE A 264 12.92 11.14 1.57
CA ILE A 264 11.81 12.10 1.46
C ILE A 264 12.30 13.36 0.73
N THR A 265 13.37 13.98 1.23
CA THR A 265 13.92 15.21 0.64
C THR A 265 14.55 14.98 -0.73
N ARG A 266 15.25 13.85 -0.93
CA ARG A 266 15.86 13.49 -2.23
C ARG A 266 14.81 13.33 -3.34
N ASN A 267 13.61 12.92 -2.99
CA ASN A 267 12.49 12.79 -3.93
C ASN A 267 11.65 14.08 -4.01
N GLY A 268 12.16 15.20 -3.51
CA GLY A 268 11.48 16.51 -3.58
C GLY A 268 10.18 16.57 -2.79
N LEU A 269 10.07 15.80 -1.72
CA LEU A 269 8.97 15.85 -0.77
C LEU A 269 9.37 16.69 0.44
N ASP A 270 8.40 17.37 1.03
CA ASP A 270 8.65 18.26 2.18
C ASP A 270 8.72 17.44 3.49
N LEU A 271 9.91 17.41 4.08
CA LEU A 271 10.14 16.72 5.35
C LEU A 271 9.38 17.35 6.52
N ASP A 272 9.03 18.65 6.43
CA ASP A 272 8.23 19.31 7.45
C ASP A 272 6.75 18.92 7.39
N GLU A 273 6.28 18.42 6.26
CA GLU A 273 4.90 17.96 6.08
C GLU A 273 4.74 16.44 6.04
N LEU A 274 5.84 15.68 5.81
CA LEU A 274 5.83 14.23 5.66
C LEU A 274 7.04 13.59 6.34
N ARG A 275 6.82 12.83 7.42
CA ARG A 275 7.90 12.15 8.14
C ARG A 275 7.45 10.87 8.82
N GLN A 276 8.17 9.78 8.60
CA GLN A 276 8.19 8.61 9.47
C GLN A 276 9.41 8.69 10.37
N GLY A 277 9.22 8.90 11.67
CA GLY A 277 10.33 9.18 12.59
C GLY A 277 10.58 8.09 13.63
N SER A 278 9.81 7.00 13.64
CA SER A 278 9.96 5.96 14.67
C SER A 278 9.46 4.61 14.20
N PHE A 279 10.05 3.55 14.75
CA PHE A 279 9.64 2.18 14.50
C PHE A 279 8.14 1.94 14.76
N PHE A 280 7.54 0.98 14.04
CA PHE A 280 6.12 0.67 14.18
C PHE A 280 5.81 -0.21 15.40
N THR A 281 6.77 -0.96 15.93
CA THR A 281 6.59 -1.74 17.15
C THR A 281 7.13 -1.03 18.38
N HIS A 282 6.59 -1.38 19.54
CA HIS A 282 7.10 -0.87 20.81
C HIS A 282 8.53 -1.37 21.09
N GLN A 283 8.84 -2.62 20.73
CA GLN A 283 10.18 -3.15 20.91
C GLN A 283 11.18 -2.50 19.97
N GLY A 284 10.83 -2.28 18.70
CA GLY A 284 11.67 -1.52 17.77
C GLY A 284 12.06 -0.14 18.33
N LYS A 285 11.09 0.59 18.91
CA LYS A 285 11.33 1.90 19.57
C LYS A 285 12.25 1.80 20.79
N ARG A 286 12.24 0.67 21.51
CA ARG A 286 13.17 0.44 22.63
C ARG A 286 14.58 0.16 22.17
N GLN A 287 14.73 -0.55 21.05
CA GLN A 287 16.04 -0.84 20.45
C GLN A 287 16.64 0.42 19.83
N ILE A 288 15.87 1.10 18.99
CA ILE A 288 16.29 2.32 18.28
C ILE A 288 15.26 3.42 18.56
N PRO A 289 15.59 4.37 19.47
CA PRO A 289 14.73 5.50 19.75
C PRO A 289 14.55 6.39 18.51
N GLY A 290 13.31 6.79 18.24
CA GLY A 290 12.99 7.64 17.10
C GLY A 290 12.54 9.04 17.51
N THR A 291 11.83 9.69 16.56
CA THR A 291 11.17 10.99 16.70
C THR A 291 9.68 10.89 16.37
N SER A 292 8.98 12.02 16.31
CA SER A 292 7.57 12.06 15.90
C SER A 292 7.39 11.74 14.41
N SER A 293 6.28 11.08 14.09
CA SER A 293 5.82 10.84 12.71
C SER A 293 4.60 11.70 12.43
N TYR A 294 4.53 12.29 11.25
CA TYR A 294 3.40 13.09 10.78
C TYR A 294 3.29 13.07 9.27
N ALA A 295 2.11 13.37 8.78
CA ALA A 295 1.83 13.65 7.39
C ALA A 295 0.73 14.71 7.28
N THR A 296 0.71 15.43 6.16
CA THR A 296 -0.38 16.29 5.74
C THR A 296 -1.08 15.70 4.51
N PRO A 297 -2.35 16.03 4.27
CA PRO A 297 -3.03 15.62 3.03
C PRO A 297 -2.31 16.08 1.77
N ARG A 298 -1.83 17.35 1.74
CA ARG A 298 -1.09 17.92 0.62
C ARG A 298 0.19 17.15 0.33
N ALA A 299 1.00 16.85 1.35
CA ALA A 299 2.25 16.09 1.16
C ALA A 299 2.01 14.66 0.67
N LEU A 300 0.90 14.02 1.10
CA LEU A 300 0.50 12.71 0.58
C LEU A 300 0.01 12.79 -0.87
N ALA A 301 -0.68 13.87 -1.26
CA ALA A 301 -1.04 14.12 -2.66
C ALA A 301 0.22 14.33 -3.53
N SER A 302 1.20 15.10 -3.04
CA SER A 302 2.50 15.27 -3.71
C SER A 302 3.26 13.95 -3.86
N TYR A 303 3.20 13.08 -2.84
CA TYR A 303 3.78 11.73 -2.92
C TYR A 303 3.14 10.92 -4.06
N VAL A 304 1.81 10.93 -4.13
CA VAL A 304 1.06 10.20 -5.17
C VAL A 304 1.33 10.78 -6.57
N LEU A 305 1.37 12.11 -6.70
CA LEU A 305 1.71 12.76 -7.97
C LEU A 305 3.09 12.33 -8.46
N LYS A 306 4.11 12.41 -7.61
CA LYS A 306 5.48 11.98 -7.95
C LYS A 306 5.58 10.48 -8.25
N LEU A 307 4.80 9.65 -7.56
CA LEU A 307 4.69 8.23 -7.87
C LEU A 307 4.18 8.01 -9.29
N GLU A 308 3.10 8.69 -9.68
CA GLU A 308 2.51 8.54 -11.02
C GLU A 308 3.37 9.15 -12.13
N GLN A 309 4.24 10.10 -11.80
CA GLN A 309 5.26 10.64 -12.70
C GLN A 309 6.49 9.75 -12.86
N GLY A 310 6.63 8.67 -12.06
CA GLY A 310 7.85 7.86 -12.04
C GLY A 310 9.02 8.54 -11.34
N LYS A 311 8.76 9.54 -10.50
CA LYS A 311 9.75 10.39 -9.82
C LYS A 311 9.99 10.01 -8.35
N LEU A 312 9.38 8.95 -7.84
CA LEU A 312 9.79 8.37 -6.56
C LEU A 312 10.92 7.39 -6.80
N VAL A 313 12.14 7.83 -6.53
CA VAL A 313 13.41 7.16 -6.78
C VAL A 313 13.74 7.13 -8.28
N ASP A 314 13.05 6.27 -9.01
CA ASP A 314 13.08 6.10 -10.46
C ASP A 314 11.75 5.48 -10.94
N GLU A 315 11.61 5.34 -12.25
CA GLU A 315 10.38 4.81 -12.86
C GLU A 315 10.06 3.38 -12.42
N TRP A 316 11.09 2.52 -12.33
CA TRP A 316 10.90 1.14 -11.88
C TRP A 316 10.44 1.08 -10.43
N SER A 317 11.09 1.83 -9.54
CA SER A 317 10.75 1.89 -8.11
C SER A 317 9.35 2.45 -7.88
N SER A 318 8.97 3.51 -8.61
CA SER A 318 7.61 4.07 -8.56
C SER A 318 6.55 3.03 -8.95
N ARG A 319 6.81 2.27 -10.02
CA ARG A 319 5.92 1.19 -10.47
C ARG A 319 5.81 0.08 -9.42
N GLU A 320 6.91 -0.34 -8.81
CA GLU A 320 6.92 -1.35 -7.76
C GLU A 320 6.17 -0.89 -6.49
N ILE A 321 6.34 0.37 -6.09
CA ILE A 321 5.57 0.97 -4.98
C ILE A 321 4.07 0.93 -5.30
N LYS A 322 3.69 1.30 -6.52
CA LYS A 322 2.29 1.24 -6.98
C LYS A 322 1.75 -0.18 -6.99
N ARG A 323 2.53 -1.17 -7.44
CA ARG A 323 2.19 -2.61 -7.38
C ARG A 323 1.92 -3.09 -5.96
N LEU A 324 2.75 -2.71 -4.99
CA LEU A 324 2.53 -3.01 -3.58
C LEU A 324 1.24 -2.39 -3.04
N MET A 325 0.88 -1.18 -3.47
CA MET A 325 -0.41 -0.57 -3.12
C MET A 325 -1.58 -1.31 -3.78
N TYR A 326 -1.40 -1.80 -5.01
CA TYR A 326 -2.43 -2.54 -5.75
C TYR A 326 -2.78 -3.88 -5.08
N ILE A 327 -1.77 -4.66 -4.70
CA ILE A 327 -1.99 -5.99 -4.10
C ILE A 327 -2.50 -5.94 -2.66
N THR A 328 -2.89 -4.77 -2.14
CA THR A 328 -3.46 -4.63 -0.81
C THR A 328 -4.78 -5.39 -0.70
N GLU A 329 -4.81 -6.41 0.18
CA GLU A 329 -6.03 -7.21 0.44
C GLU A 329 -7.10 -6.42 1.20
N ARG A 330 -6.68 -5.53 2.11
CA ARG A 330 -7.58 -4.78 2.96
C ARG A 330 -7.86 -3.40 2.37
N ARG A 331 -8.74 -3.36 1.41
CA ARG A 331 -9.40 -2.13 0.99
C ARG A 331 -10.52 -1.86 1.98
N ILE A 332 -10.46 -0.76 2.70
CA ILE A 332 -11.41 -0.39 3.77
C ILE A 332 -11.95 1.01 3.51
N ARG A 333 -13.02 1.39 4.22
CA ARG A 333 -13.69 2.69 4.09
C ARG A 333 -14.16 2.88 2.64
N TYR A 334 -13.92 4.05 2.03
CA TYR A 334 -14.29 4.29 0.63
C TYR A 334 -13.64 3.31 -0.35
N GLY A 335 -12.44 2.82 -0.07
CA GLY A 335 -11.75 1.84 -0.93
C GLY A 335 -12.44 0.48 -1.03
N SER A 336 -13.43 0.19 -0.17
CA SER A 336 -14.26 -1.02 -0.23
C SER A 336 -15.66 -0.75 -0.79
N SER A 337 -15.93 0.45 -1.30
CA SER A 337 -17.22 0.79 -1.90
C SER A 337 -17.54 -0.13 -3.08
N GLY A 338 -18.81 -0.58 -3.15
CA GLY A 338 -19.29 -1.43 -4.23
C GLY A 338 -19.17 -0.79 -5.62
N VAL A 339 -19.21 0.54 -5.70
CA VAL A 339 -19.00 1.30 -6.95
C VAL A 339 -17.58 1.14 -7.51
N LEU A 340 -16.60 0.83 -6.68
CA LEU A 340 -15.20 0.69 -7.08
C LEU A 340 -14.82 -0.76 -7.46
N ARG A 341 -15.78 -1.68 -7.47
CA ARG A 341 -15.50 -3.08 -7.83
C ARG A 341 -14.90 -3.27 -9.23
N PRO A 342 -15.31 -2.53 -10.27
CA PRO A 342 -14.68 -2.62 -11.59
C PRO A 342 -13.35 -1.84 -11.67
N SER A 343 -13.04 -0.97 -10.70
CA SER A 343 -11.86 -0.10 -10.73
C SER A 343 -10.62 -0.75 -10.11
N ALA A 344 -9.45 -0.47 -10.65
CA ALA A 344 -8.20 -0.76 -9.96
C ALA A 344 -8.01 0.27 -8.83
N VAL A 345 -7.92 -0.23 -7.60
CA VAL A 345 -7.76 0.61 -6.41
C VAL A 345 -6.41 0.30 -5.74
N TYR A 346 -5.52 1.25 -5.80
CA TYR A 346 -4.22 1.23 -5.13
C TYR A 346 -4.40 1.90 -3.77
N PHE A 347 -4.11 1.18 -2.68
CA PHE A 347 -4.63 1.63 -1.40
C PHE A 347 -3.65 1.42 -0.25
N LYS A 348 -3.58 2.40 0.65
CA LYS A 348 -2.97 2.23 1.96
C LYS A 348 -3.79 2.96 3.02
N SER A 349 -4.15 2.25 4.10
CA SER A 349 -4.81 2.83 5.26
C SER A 349 -3.88 2.98 6.44
N GLY A 350 -4.21 3.91 7.32
CA GLY A 350 -3.62 4.08 8.64
C GLY A 350 -4.69 4.35 9.69
N SER A 351 -4.52 3.82 10.88
CA SER A 351 -5.39 4.08 12.02
C SER A 351 -4.54 4.18 13.27
N LEU A 352 -4.86 5.15 14.08
CA LEU A 352 -4.28 5.31 15.41
C LEU A 352 -5.39 5.66 16.39
N TYR A 353 -5.54 4.91 17.43
CA TYR A 353 -6.50 5.20 18.49
C TYR A 353 -5.84 5.07 19.86
N SER A 354 -6.35 5.82 20.80
CA SER A 354 -6.04 5.65 22.22
C SER A 354 -7.22 6.09 23.05
N CYS A 355 -7.35 5.50 24.22
CA CYS A 355 -8.44 5.78 25.15
C CYS A 355 -7.90 6.38 26.44
N MET A 356 -8.77 7.12 27.11
CA MET A 356 -8.64 7.55 28.50
C MET A 356 -9.82 6.99 29.28
N PRO A 357 -9.67 6.76 30.58
CA PRO A 357 -10.80 6.38 31.42
C PRO A 357 -11.90 7.44 31.36
N GLU A 358 -13.12 7.00 31.08
CA GLU A 358 -14.33 7.83 31.04
C GLU A 358 -15.53 6.95 31.41
N GLU A 359 -16.39 7.44 32.27
CA GLU A 359 -17.57 6.69 32.73
C GLU A 359 -18.50 6.38 31.55
N GLY A 360 -18.93 5.12 31.45
CA GLY A 360 -19.76 4.63 30.34
C GLY A 360 -19.06 4.42 29.01
N PHE A 361 -17.76 4.76 28.85
CA PHE A 361 -17.01 4.55 27.62
C PHE A 361 -16.26 3.21 27.64
N VAL A 362 -16.50 2.40 26.60
CA VAL A 362 -15.77 1.14 26.39
C VAL A 362 -14.76 1.32 25.24
N CYS A 363 -13.49 1.26 25.57
CA CYS A 363 -12.41 1.34 24.60
C CYS A 363 -12.44 0.12 23.67
N THR A 364 -12.69 0.33 22.39
CA THR A 364 -12.64 -0.71 21.38
C THR A 364 -11.69 -0.35 20.26
N LYS A 365 -11.32 -1.35 19.45
CA LYS A 365 -10.38 -1.17 18.33
C LYS A 365 -10.92 -0.12 17.34
N TYR A 366 -10.14 0.93 17.08
CA TYR A 366 -10.47 2.07 16.22
C TYR A 366 -11.61 2.97 16.74
N HIS A 367 -11.96 2.86 18.03
CA HIS A 367 -12.91 3.73 18.71
C HIS A 367 -12.26 4.27 19.99
N GLY A 368 -11.34 5.22 19.82
CA GLY A 368 -10.70 5.91 20.93
C GLY A 368 -11.41 7.21 21.27
N ASN A 369 -11.55 7.52 22.57
CA ASN A 369 -12.06 8.82 23.05
C ASN A 369 -10.96 9.87 23.29
N LYS A 370 -9.69 9.44 23.39
CA LYS A 370 -8.55 10.36 23.50
C LYS A 370 -7.95 10.69 22.13
N ARG A 371 -7.82 9.71 21.26
CA ARG A 371 -7.37 9.84 19.86
C ARG A 371 -8.10 8.82 19.01
N ASN A 372 -8.50 9.22 17.83
CA ASN A 372 -9.13 8.33 16.85
C ASN A 372 -8.86 8.84 15.44
N PHE A 373 -7.62 8.62 14.95
CA PHE A 373 -7.19 9.06 13.62
C PHE A 373 -7.40 7.95 12.60
N MET A 374 -8.03 8.28 11.49
CA MET A 374 -8.26 7.39 10.36
C MET A 374 -7.74 8.03 9.09
N ASN A 375 -6.62 7.52 8.61
CA ASN A 375 -5.93 8.02 7.41
C ASN A 375 -6.04 7.01 6.28
N SER A 376 -6.02 7.48 5.05
CA SER A 376 -5.87 6.63 3.86
C SER A 376 -5.34 7.43 2.69
N VAL A 377 -4.62 6.72 1.81
CA VAL A 377 -4.20 7.18 0.50
C VAL A 377 -4.71 6.19 -0.52
N ALA A 378 -5.25 6.67 -1.62
CA ALA A 378 -5.68 5.84 -2.73
C ALA A 378 -5.39 6.49 -4.07
N ILE A 379 -5.10 5.64 -5.06
CA ILE A 379 -5.23 5.94 -6.48
C ILE A 379 -6.38 5.06 -6.99
N ILE A 380 -7.24 5.60 -7.82
CA ILE A 380 -8.39 4.89 -8.38
C ILE A 380 -8.30 5.03 -9.89
N GLU A 381 -8.14 3.92 -10.58
CA GLU A 381 -8.17 3.85 -12.04
C GLU A 381 -9.45 3.14 -12.48
N THR A 382 -10.26 3.80 -13.28
CA THR A 382 -11.47 3.23 -13.88
C THR A 382 -11.14 2.62 -15.24
N GLU A 383 -12.08 1.83 -15.82
CA GLU A 383 -11.92 1.29 -17.18
C GLU A 383 -11.83 2.37 -18.27
N ALA A 384 -12.24 3.58 -17.94
CA ALA A 384 -12.19 4.73 -18.86
C ALA A 384 -10.88 5.54 -18.80
N GLY A 385 -9.93 5.16 -17.96
CA GLY A 385 -8.61 5.83 -17.82
C GLY A 385 -8.24 6.18 -16.41
#